data_1c196866ff73a3bef3ba0801a4c72f9e
#
_entry.id   1c196866ff73a3bef3ba0801a4c72f9e
#
_cell.length_a   1.000
_cell.length_b   1.000
_cell.length_c   1.000
_cell.angle_alpha   90.00
_cell.angle_beta   90.00
_cell.angle_gamma   90.00
#
_symmetry.space_group_name_H-M   'P 1'
#
loop_
_entity.id
_entity.type
_entity.pdbx_description
1 polymer ?
#
loop_
_entity_poly.entity_id
_entity_poly.type
_entity_poly.pdbx_seq_one_letter_code
_entity_poly.pdbx_strand_id
1 'polypeptide(L)'
;MSPRRVIGIDAGGTKLLGGVVDDALVVHHRVHRVWRGGDRAETLNTFVEAIEEARTAAPDVAAVGFGIPSLVEWETGVSRWANHLPLDEVPFRDLMSERLGLPVVVDNDANAAMLAEHRNGAARGARHAVLMTLGTGIGSGLLIDGRVYRGATGVGAELGHVVLDLHGPDCPGKCPGRGCAETLVSGRAIGHEGIRLARERPDSALGRRLASDREVTGGLVTELAHDGDELARLAVDAVGRRLGAALTGVVNALNPEVIVIGGGAVAAGEMLLGPARAVVAERALPPAREMVEIVPARFGDESGMLGAALLALERD
;
A
#
# COMPACT_ATOMS: atom_id res chain seq x y z
N MET A 1 18.52 -27.17 -12.85
CA MET A 1 17.14 -26.83 -13.25
C MET A 1 17.10 -25.35 -13.51
N SER A 2 16.47 -24.89 -14.59
CA SER A 2 16.25 -23.45 -14.80
C SER A 2 15.39 -22.92 -13.65
N PRO A 3 15.65 -21.68 -13.14
CA PRO A 3 14.84 -21.09 -12.09
C PRO A 3 13.36 -21.00 -12.55
N ARG A 4 12.44 -21.31 -11.66
CA ARG A 4 11.01 -21.20 -11.94
C ARG A 4 10.65 -19.72 -12.03
N ARG A 5 10.02 -19.33 -13.14
CA ARG A 5 9.60 -17.93 -13.38
C ARG A 5 8.09 -17.79 -13.29
N VAL A 6 7.66 -16.69 -12.74
CA VAL A 6 6.25 -16.29 -12.65
C VAL A 6 6.12 -14.81 -13.01
N ILE A 7 4.90 -14.36 -13.24
CA ILE A 7 4.59 -12.94 -13.37
C ILE A 7 3.90 -12.47 -12.09
N GLY A 8 4.43 -11.40 -11.49
CA GLY A 8 3.77 -10.67 -10.41
C GLY A 8 3.16 -9.38 -10.96
N ILE A 9 1.91 -9.10 -10.61
CA ILE A 9 1.19 -7.88 -10.98
C ILE A 9 0.72 -7.18 -9.72
N ASP A 10 1.15 -5.95 -9.53
CA ASP A 10 0.62 -5.01 -8.55
C ASP A 10 -0.27 -4.00 -9.28
N ALA A 11 -1.57 -4.08 -9.06
CA ALA A 11 -2.56 -3.24 -9.68
C ALA A 11 -3.04 -2.17 -8.70
N GLY A 12 -2.40 -1.01 -8.65
CA GLY A 12 -2.90 0.13 -7.89
C GLY A 12 -4.09 0.81 -8.55
N GLY A 13 -4.71 1.79 -7.88
CA GLY A 13 -5.86 2.52 -8.41
C GLY A 13 -5.59 3.36 -9.66
N THR A 14 -4.33 3.73 -9.93
CA THR A 14 -3.93 4.60 -11.06
C THR A 14 -2.79 4.03 -11.90
N LYS A 15 -2.07 3.06 -11.41
CA LYS A 15 -0.91 2.44 -12.07
C LYS A 15 -0.91 0.93 -11.85
N LEU A 16 -0.34 0.21 -12.80
CA LEU A 16 0.02 -1.19 -12.69
C LEU A 16 1.53 -1.31 -12.82
N LEU A 17 2.12 -2.07 -11.92
CA LEU A 17 3.49 -2.53 -12.03
C LEU A 17 3.48 -4.06 -12.15
N GLY A 18 4.05 -4.58 -13.23
CA GLY A 18 4.20 -6.01 -13.46
C GLY A 18 5.66 -6.39 -13.64
N GLY A 19 5.98 -7.65 -13.37
CA GLY A 19 7.32 -8.15 -13.60
C GLY A 19 7.40 -9.66 -13.72
N VAL A 20 8.35 -10.12 -14.56
CA VAL A 20 8.80 -11.52 -14.58
C VAL A 20 9.79 -11.71 -13.45
N VAL A 21 9.48 -12.57 -12.51
CA VAL A 21 10.24 -12.77 -11.28
C VAL A 21 10.58 -14.26 -11.14
N ASP A 22 11.79 -14.58 -10.71
CA ASP A 22 12.20 -15.94 -10.42
C ASP A 22 12.10 -16.28 -8.92
N ASP A 23 12.42 -17.53 -8.58
CA ASP A 23 12.38 -18.07 -7.21
C ASP A 23 13.40 -17.42 -6.26
N ALA A 24 14.41 -16.71 -6.79
CA ALA A 24 15.33 -15.88 -6.01
C ALA A 24 14.85 -14.42 -5.87
N LEU A 25 13.65 -14.10 -6.34
CA LEU A 25 13.05 -12.75 -6.42
C LEU A 25 13.85 -11.76 -7.29
N VAL A 26 14.58 -12.29 -8.30
CA VAL A 26 15.21 -11.44 -9.32
C VAL A 26 14.18 -11.05 -10.36
N VAL A 27 14.07 -9.74 -10.63
CA VAL A 27 13.16 -9.21 -11.65
C VAL A 27 13.89 -9.17 -12.99
N HIS A 28 13.44 -10.01 -13.94
CA HIS A 28 14.03 -10.14 -15.28
C HIS A 28 13.43 -9.19 -16.30
N HIS A 29 12.17 -8.83 -16.13
CA HIS A 29 11.45 -7.90 -17.02
C HIS A 29 10.43 -7.11 -16.21
N ARG A 30 10.17 -5.86 -16.58
CA ARG A 30 9.19 -4.99 -15.94
C ARG A 30 8.20 -4.48 -16.96
N VAL A 31 6.95 -4.44 -16.57
CA VAL A 31 5.84 -3.83 -17.32
C VAL A 31 5.21 -2.76 -16.46
N HIS A 32 5.01 -1.59 -17.03
CA HIS A 32 4.35 -0.47 -16.36
C HIS A 32 3.19 0.05 -17.20
N ARG A 33 2.03 0.24 -16.58
CA ARG A 33 0.86 0.87 -17.19
C ARG A 33 0.32 1.95 -16.26
N VAL A 34 -0.20 2.99 -16.86
CA VAL A 34 -0.97 4.03 -16.19
C VAL A 34 -2.36 3.99 -16.77
N TRP A 35 -3.37 3.89 -15.93
CA TRP A 35 -4.75 3.99 -16.33
C TRP A 35 -5.46 5.17 -15.68
N ARG A 36 -6.50 5.67 -16.36
CA ARG A 36 -7.26 6.85 -15.92
C ARG A 36 -8.69 6.51 -15.52
N GLY A 37 -8.93 5.27 -15.11
CA GLY A 37 -10.26 4.72 -14.96
C GLY A 37 -10.71 4.12 -16.29
N GLY A 38 -11.71 3.30 -16.24
CA GLY A 38 -12.30 2.59 -17.37
C GLY A 38 -13.41 1.70 -16.85
N ASP A 39 -14.09 1.03 -17.75
CA ASP A 39 -15.01 0.00 -17.35
C ASP A 39 -14.27 -1.31 -16.95
N ARG A 40 -15.04 -2.30 -16.52
CA ARG A 40 -14.49 -3.60 -16.14
C ARG A 40 -13.74 -4.28 -17.28
N ALA A 41 -14.26 -4.20 -18.50
CA ALA A 41 -13.67 -4.87 -19.65
C ALA A 41 -12.32 -4.24 -20.02
N GLU A 42 -12.22 -2.91 -20.04
CA GLU A 42 -10.98 -2.17 -20.26
C GLU A 42 -9.93 -2.48 -19.18
N THR A 43 -10.34 -2.50 -17.91
CA THR A 43 -9.45 -2.85 -16.79
C THR A 43 -8.87 -4.25 -16.95
N LEU A 44 -9.72 -5.24 -17.21
CA LEU A 44 -9.28 -6.63 -17.39
C LEU A 44 -8.42 -6.81 -18.65
N ASN A 45 -8.72 -6.10 -19.73
CA ASN A 45 -7.92 -6.12 -20.95
C ASN A 45 -6.52 -5.54 -20.71
N THR A 46 -6.42 -4.44 -19.95
CA THR A 46 -5.12 -3.86 -19.57
C THR A 46 -4.26 -4.86 -18.78
N PHE A 47 -4.86 -5.66 -17.90
CA PHE A 47 -4.14 -6.73 -17.21
C PHE A 47 -3.63 -7.81 -18.19
N VAL A 48 -4.48 -8.26 -19.10
CA VAL A 48 -4.09 -9.26 -20.11
C VAL A 48 -2.97 -8.73 -20.99
N GLU A 49 -3.07 -7.52 -21.51
CA GLU A 49 -2.02 -6.89 -22.35
C GLU A 49 -0.68 -6.77 -21.61
N ALA A 50 -0.70 -6.37 -20.34
CA ALA A 50 0.52 -6.28 -19.54
C ALA A 50 1.18 -7.65 -19.34
N ILE A 51 0.38 -8.69 -19.14
CA ILE A 51 0.87 -10.05 -18.95
C ILE A 51 1.40 -10.64 -20.26
N GLU A 52 0.71 -10.42 -21.38
CA GLU A 52 1.18 -10.90 -22.70
C GLU A 52 2.50 -10.20 -23.11
N GLU A 53 2.70 -8.93 -22.77
CA GLU A 53 3.99 -8.27 -22.93
C GLU A 53 5.08 -8.95 -22.10
N ALA A 54 4.80 -9.23 -20.82
CA ALA A 54 5.74 -9.93 -19.94
C ALA A 54 6.05 -11.37 -20.45
N ARG A 55 5.05 -12.09 -20.96
CA ARG A 55 5.21 -13.42 -21.57
C ARG A 55 6.05 -13.40 -22.84
N THR A 56 5.98 -12.33 -23.60
CA THR A 56 6.85 -12.19 -24.79
C THR A 56 8.32 -12.16 -24.39
N ALA A 57 8.64 -11.56 -23.25
CA ALA A 57 10.01 -11.52 -22.71
C ALA A 57 10.41 -12.85 -22.02
N ALA A 58 9.44 -13.63 -21.51
CA ALA A 58 9.67 -14.91 -20.83
C ALA A 58 8.52 -15.88 -21.11
N PRO A 59 8.59 -16.64 -22.22
CA PRO A 59 7.51 -17.56 -22.61
C PRO A 59 7.31 -18.76 -21.66
N ASP A 60 8.28 -19.03 -20.80
CA ASP A 60 8.34 -20.17 -19.87
C ASP A 60 7.74 -19.88 -18.49
N VAL A 61 7.03 -18.76 -18.31
CA VAL A 61 6.38 -18.45 -17.02
C VAL A 61 5.33 -19.47 -16.65
N ALA A 62 5.34 -19.90 -15.38
CA ALA A 62 4.53 -21.01 -14.89
C ALA A 62 3.17 -20.58 -14.32
N ALA A 63 3.03 -19.31 -13.88
CA ALA A 63 1.85 -18.80 -13.22
C ALA A 63 1.86 -17.26 -13.17
N VAL A 64 0.72 -16.67 -12.80
CA VAL A 64 0.56 -15.24 -12.56
C VAL A 64 0.00 -15.01 -11.17
N GLY A 65 0.61 -14.11 -10.41
CA GLY A 65 0.10 -13.60 -9.15
C GLY A 65 -0.37 -12.16 -9.29
N PHE A 66 -1.46 -11.83 -8.63
CA PHE A 66 -2.01 -10.48 -8.60
C PHE A 66 -2.14 -9.97 -7.17
N GLY A 67 -1.67 -8.72 -6.93
CA GLY A 67 -2.08 -7.86 -5.84
C GLY A 67 -3.05 -6.82 -6.39
N ILE A 68 -4.30 -6.81 -5.92
CA ILE A 68 -5.31 -5.87 -6.38
C ILE A 68 -5.90 -5.06 -5.23
N PRO A 69 -6.27 -3.78 -5.42
CA PRO A 69 -6.84 -2.91 -4.38
C PRO A 69 -8.32 -3.26 -4.17
N SER A 70 -8.56 -4.45 -3.68
CA SER A 70 -9.88 -5.03 -3.48
C SER A 70 -9.92 -5.90 -2.23
N LEU A 71 -11.09 -6.01 -1.64
CA LEU A 71 -11.39 -7.03 -0.64
C LEU A 71 -11.53 -8.38 -1.37
N VAL A 72 -10.49 -9.21 -1.29
CA VAL A 72 -10.44 -10.50 -1.99
C VAL A 72 -10.82 -11.62 -1.03
N GLU A 73 -11.80 -12.41 -1.40
CA GLU A 73 -12.08 -13.66 -0.72
C GLU A 73 -11.01 -14.68 -1.10
N TRP A 74 -10.10 -14.94 -0.19
CA TRP A 74 -8.87 -15.68 -0.47
C TRP A 74 -9.11 -17.10 -1.03
N GLU A 75 -10.05 -17.84 -0.46
CA GLU A 75 -10.33 -19.23 -0.86
C GLU A 75 -10.86 -19.34 -2.28
N THR A 76 -11.73 -18.44 -2.68
CA THR A 76 -12.38 -18.44 -4.00
C THR A 76 -11.67 -17.59 -5.04
N GLY A 77 -10.88 -16.61 -4.62
CA GLY A 77 -10.27 -15.60 -5.50
C GLY A 77 -11.28 -14.61 -6.09
N VAL A 78 -12.44 -14.46 -5.42
CA VAL A 78 -13.45 -13.47 -5.81
C VAL A 78 -13.08 -12.11 -5.24
N SER A 79 -13.03 -11.10 -6.11
CA SER A 79 -12.97 -9.70 -5.72
C SER A 79 -14.36 -9.26 -5.29
N ARG A 80 -14.58 -9.12 -3.97
CA ARG A 80 -15.90 -8.79 -3.39
C ARG A 80 -16.22 -7.31 -3.48
N TRP A 81 -15.24 -6.48 -3.23
CA TRP A 81 -15.44 -5.03 -3.20
C TRP A 81 -14.14 -4.30 -3.52
N ALA A 82 -14.18 -3.39 -4.48
CA ALA A 82 -13.03 -2.60 -4.89
C ALA A 82 -13.37 -1.10 -4.85
N ASN A 83 -12.54 -0.32 -4.16
CA ASN A 83 -12.77 1.11 -4.00
C ASN A 83 -12.41 1.90 -5.27
N HIS A 84 -11.39 1.47 -5.99
CA HIS A 84 -10.75 2.22 -7.07
C HIS A 84 -10.84 1.55 -8.44
N LEU A 85 -11.17 0.26 -8.50
CA LEU A 85 -11.30 -0.49 -9.74
C LEU A 85 -12.73 -1.05 -9.89
N PRO A 86 -13.23 -1.24 -11.11
CA PRO A 86 -14.58 -1.78 -11.36
C PRO A 86 -14.61 -3.32 -11.23
N LEU A 87 -14.11 -3.83 -10.10
CA LEU A 87 -13.93 -5.26 -9.85
C LEU A 87 -14.87 -5.81 -8.76
N ASP A 88 -15.98 -5.11 -8.45
CA ASP A 88 -16.96 -5.61 -7.46
C ASP A 88 -17.62 -6.91 -7.94
N GLU A 89 -17.69 -7.90 -7.05
CA GLU A 89 -18.29 -9.22 -7.28
C GLU A 89 -17.77 -9.90 -8.58
N VAL A 90 -16.44 -9.90 -8.77
CA VAL A 90 -15.79 -10.53 -9.92
C VAL A 90 -15.10 -11.82 -9.46
N PRO A 91 -15.37 -13.00 -10.08
CA PRO A 91 -14.59 -14.22 -9.86
C PRO A 91 -13.21 -14.08 -10.54
N PHE A 92 -12.40 -13.18 -9.96
CA PHE A 92 -11.21 -12.63 -10.61
C PHE A 92 -10.18 -13.71 -10.95
N ARG A 93 -9.89 -14.61 -9.99
CA ARG A 93 -8.92 -15.69 -10.19
C ARG A 93 -9.30 -16.56 -11.39
N ASP A 94 -10.52 -17.04 -11.40
CA ASP A 94 -10.98 -18.02 -12.41
C ASP A 94 -11.11 -17.33 -13.77
N LEU A 95 -11.66 -16.11 -13.82
CA LEU A 95 -11.77 -15.31 -15.03
C LEU A 95 -10.40 -15.01 -15.67
N MET A 96 -9.43 -14.61 -14.86
CA MET A 96 -8.08 -14.31 -15.37
C MET A 96 -7.33 -15.58 -15.74
N SER A 97 -7.54 -16.69 -15.02
CA SER A 97 -6.96 -17.99 -15.36
C SER A 97 -7.45 -18.48 -16.72
N GLU A 98 -8.75 -18.34 -16.99
CA GLU A 98 -9.34 -18.69 -18.29
C GLU A 98 -8.78 -17.82 -19.42
N ARG A 99 -8.74 -16.49 -19.23
CA ARG A 99 -8.24 -15.55 -20.24
C ARG A 99 -6.77 -15.75 -20.59
N LEU A 100 -5.95 -16.09 -19.61
CA LEU A 100 -4.50 -16.21 -19.77
C LEU A 100 -4.04 -17.63 -20.15
N GLY A 101 -4.88 -18.62 -19.93
CA GLY A 101 -4.48 -20.03 -20.06
C GLY A 101 -3.36 -20.41 -19.08
N LEU A 102 -3.24 -19.70 -17.96
CA LEU A 102 -2.24 -19.90 -16.93
C LEU A 102 -2.91 -19.95 -15.54
N PRO A 103 -2.32 -20.68 -14.60
CA PRO A 103 -2.76 -20.61 -13.22
C PRO A 103 -2.60 -19.19 -12.66
N VAL A 104 -3.65 -18.70 -11.99
CA VAL A 104 -3.68 -17.37 -11.36
C VAL A 104 -3.88 -17.51 -9.86
N VAL A 105 -3.17 -16.69 -9.10
CA VAL A 105 -3.40 -16.44 -7.66
C VAL A 105 -3.64 -14.96 -7.47
N VAL A 106 -4.57 -14.61 -6.59
CA VAL A 106 -4.91 -13.20 -6.32
C VAL A 106 -5.05 -12.97 -4.83
N ASP A 107 -4.56 -11.83 -4.37
CA ASP A 107 -4.75 -11.33 -3.01
C ASP A 107 -4.95 -9.80 -3.05
N ASN A 108 -5.26 -9.22 -1.91
CA ASN A 108 -5.17 -7.78 -1.73
C ASN A 108 -3.72 -7.30 -1.95
N ASP A 109 -3.54 -6.11 -2.52
CA ASP A 109 -2.23 -5.51 -2.85
C ASP A 109 -1.31 -5.34 -1.63
N ALA A 110 -1.86 -4.91 -0.49
CA ALA A 110 -1.08 -4.75 0.74
C ALA A 110 -0.75 -6.09 1.41
N ASN A 111 -1.60 -7.11 1.30
CA ASN A 111 -1.29 -8.47 1.72
C ASN A 111 -0.13 -9.02 0.89
N ALA A 112 -0.14 -8.81 -0.43
CA ALA A 112 0.96 -9.18 -1.30
C ALA A 112 2.26 -8.45 -0.90
N ALA A 113 2.20 -7.14 -0.69
CA ALA A 113 3.35 -6.35 -0.24
C ALA A 113 3.91 -6.85 1.11
N MET A 114 3.03 -7.20 2.07
CA MET A 114 3.45 -7.80 3.35
C MET A 114 4.23 -9.11 3.14
N LEU A 115 3.78 -9.95 2.22
CA LEU A 115 4.47 -11.21 1.92
C LEU A 115 5.90 -10.95 1.39
N ALA A 116 6.10 -9.97 0.51
CA ALA A 116 7.43 -9.61 0.03
C ALA A 116 8.34 -9.08 1.13
N GLU A 117 7.83 -8.16 1.94
CA GLU A 117 8.58 -7.58 3.06
C GLU A 117 8.92 -8.62 4.13
N HIS A 118 8.05 -9.60 4.36
CA HIS A 118 8.34 -10.72 5.25
C HIS A 118 9.38 -11.67 4.66
N ARG A 119 9.30 -12.01 3.38
CA ARG A 119 10.19 -13.01 2.77
C ARG A 119 11.64 -12.53 2.69
N ASN A 120 11.89 -11.34 2.17
CA ASN A 120 13.23 -10.81 1.94
C ASN A 120 13.38 -9.32 2.25
N GLY A 121 12.36 -8.67 2.82
CA GLY A 121 12.31 -7.24 3.09
C GLY A 121 12.54 -6.85 4.54
N ALA A 122 11.88 -5.76 4.93
CA ALA A 122 12.04 -5.13 6.24
C ALA A 122 11.42 -5.92 7.41
N ALA A 123 10.48 -6.84 7.13
CA ALA A 123 9.87 -7.73 8.12
C ALA A 123 10.48 -9.14 8.13
N ARG A 124 11.67 -9.32 7.51
CA ARG A 124 12.30 -10.64 7.44
C ARG A 124 12.64 -11.18 8.83
N GLY A 125 12.17 -12.39 9.11
CA GLY A 125 12.41 -13.09 10.38
C GLY A 125 11.39 -12.77 11.47
N ALA A 126 10.56 -11.77 11.30
CA ALA A 126 9.47 -11.48 12.23
C ALA A 126 8.37 -12.54 12.14
N ARG A 127 7.76 -12.86 13.28
CA ARG A 127 6.56 -13.70 13.36
C ARG A 127 5.29 -12.87 13.40
N HIS A 128 5.37 -11.66 13.93
CA HIS A 128 4.27 -10.71 14.04
C HIS A 128 4.70 -9.36 13.48
N ALA A 129 4.13 -8.97 12.36
CA ALA A 129 4.47 -7.73 11.69
C ALA A 129 3.22 -7.05 11.13
N VAL A 130 3.32 -5.75 10.92
CA VAL A 130 2.30 -4.95 10.26
C VAL A 130 2.95 -4.19 9.12
N LEU A 131 2.37 -4.24 7.94
CA LEU A 131 2.68 -3.33 6.85
C LEU A 131 1.56 -2.28 6.74
N MET A 132 1.94 -1.02 6.56
CA MET A 132 1.02 0.05 6.15
C MET A 132 1.61 0.79 4.96
N THR A 133 0.89 0.82 3.85
CA THR A 133 1.29 1.59 2.66
C THR A 133 0.58 2.93 2.65
N LEU A 134 1.34 4.01 2.76
CA LEU A 134 0.85 5.39 2.81
C LEU A 134 0.96 6.02 1.41
N GLY A 135 -0.07 5.83 0.60
CA GLY A 135 -0.19 6.37 -0.76
C GLY A 135 -1.31 7.41 -0.87
N THR A 136 -2.08 7.35 -1.95
CA THR A 136 -3.34 8.09 -2.10
C THR A 136 -4.31 7.74 -0.98
N GLY A 137 -4.38 6.46 -0.62
CA GLY A 137 -5.05 5.92 0.55
C GLY A 137 -4.08 5.18 1.46
N ILE A 138 -4.60 4.28 2.28
CA ILE A 138 -3.83 3.40 3.16
C ILE A 138 -4.21 1.94 2.86
N GLY A 139 -3.25 1.17 2.36
CA GLY A 139 -3.33 -0.28 2.40
C GLY A 139 -2.64 -0.83 3.64
N SER A 140 -3.01 -2.02 4.09
CA SER A 140 -2.32 -2.68 5.20
C SER A 140 -2.35 -4.20 5.10
N GLY A 141 -1.29 -4.83 5.57
CA GLY A 141 -1.14 -6.28 5.67
C GLY A 141 -0.68 -6.68 7.06
N LEU A 142 -1.21 -7.76 7.58
CA LEU A 142 -0.85 -8.29 8.89
C LEU A 142 -0.14 -9.63 8.74
N LEU A 143 0.93 -9.80 9.49
CA LEU A 143 1.61 -11.07 9.69
C LEU A 143 1.37 -11.53 11.12
N ILE A 144 0.78 -12.70 11.29
CA ILE A 144 0.55 -13.33 12.59
C ILE A 144 1.10 -14.76 12.55
N ASP A 145 1.96 -15.11 13.50
CA ASP A 145 2.63 -16.41 13.53
C ASP A 145 3.38 -16.77 12.23
N GLY A 146 3.98 -15.77 11.56
CA GLY A 146 4.72 -15.96 10.33
C GLY A 146 3.86 -16.17 9.10
N ARG A 147 2.55 -15.92 9.18
CA ARG A 147 1.59 -16.06 8.07
C ARG A 147 0.80 -14.78 7.86
N VAL A 148 0.53 -14.44 6.60
CA VAL A 148 -0.36 -13.31 6.28
C VAL A 148 -1.76 -13.60 6.80
N TYR A 149 -2.25 -12.73 7.68
CA TYR A 149 -3.56 -12.83 8.28
C TYR A 149 -4.60 -12.12 7.41
N ARG A 150 -5.57 -12.86 6.94
CA ARG A 150 -6.62 -12.36 6.04
C ARG A 150 -8.00 -12.24 6.68
N GLY A 151 -8.12 -12.59 7.98
CA GLY A 151 -9.41 -12.62 8.66
C GLY A 151 -10.29 -13.81 8.24
N ALA A 152 -11.54 -13.77 8.63
CA ALA A 152 -12.47 -14.87 8.45
C ALA A 152 -12.84 -15.16 6.97
N THR A 153 -12.81 -14.14 6.12
CA THR A 153 -13.30 -14.24 4.72
C THR A 153 -12.26 -13.76 3.70
N GLY A 154 -11.05 -13.38 4.15
CA GLY A 154 -10.02 -12.84 3.27
C GLY A 154 -9.94 -11.31 3.26
N VAL A 155 -10.88 -10.62 3.91
CA VAL A 155 -11.01 -9.16 3.87
C VAL A 155 -10.54 -8.45 5.15
N GLY A 156 -9.67 -9.09 5.92
CA GLY A 156 -9.08 -8.51 7.13
C GLY A 156 -7.96 -7.50 6.82
N ALA A 157 -7.40 -6.95 7.89
CA ALA A 157 -6.27 -6.01 7.82
C ALA A 157 -6.57 -4.61 7.27
N GLU A 158 -7.81 -4.14 7.27
CA GLU A 158 -8.21 -2.81 6.78
C GLU A 158 -7.93 -1.69 7.80
N LEU A 159 -6.65 -1.54 8.22
CA LEU A 159 -6.23 -0.55 9.23
C LEU A 159 -6.43 0.90 8.77
N GLY A 160 -6.44 1.15 7.45
CA GLY A 160 -6.75 2.45 6.87
C GLY A 160 -8.17 2.94 7.21
N HIS A 161 -9.08 2.01 7.48
CA HIS A 161 -10.48 2.31 7.81
C HIS A 161 -10.82 2.24 9.31
N VAL A 162 -9.81 2.08 10.17
CA VAL A 162 -9.99 2.27 11.62
C VAL A 162 -10.30 3.74 11.89
N VAL A 163 -11.40 3.99 12.61
CA VAL A 163 -11.86 5.36 12.95
C VAL A 163 -10.96 5.93 14.04
N LEU A 164 -10.27 7.02 13.74
CA LEU A 164 -9.42 7.76 14.68
C LEU A 164 -10.11 9.00 15.24
N ASP A 165 -11.09 9.54 14.52
CA ASP A 165 -11.84 10.74 14.92
C ASP A 165 -13.32 10.58 14.51
N LEU A 166 -14.20 10.46 15.49
CA LEU A 166 -15.64 10.34 15.25
C LEU A 166 -16.25 11.56 14.52
N HIS A 167 -15.60 12.72 14.61
CA HIS A 167 -16.01 13.97 13.98
C HIS A 167 -15.13 14.35 12.78
N GLY A 168 -14.23 13.45 12.39
CA GLY A 168 -13.32 13.65 11.28
C GLY A 168 -14.00 13.73 9.91
N PRO A 169 -13.25 14.00 8.83
CA PRO A 169 -13.79 14.10 7.49
C PRO A 169 -14.33 12.76 6.99
N ASP A 170 -15.25 12.82 6.00
CA ASP A 170 -15.77 11.63 5.34
C ASP A 170 -14.65 10.86 4.65
N CYS A 171 -14.67 9.54 4.73
CA CYS A 171 -13.69 8.70 4.08
C CYS A 171 -13.90 8.71 2.55
N PRO A 172 -12.84 8.84 1.74
CA PRO A 172 -12.99 8.92 0.30
C PRO A 172 -13.45 7.60 -0.34
N GLY A 173 -14.01 7.71 -1.55
CA GLY A 173 -14.47 6.56 -2.31
C GLY A 173 -15.79 5.98 -1.81
N LYS A 174 -15.88 4.66 -1.73
CA LYS A 174 -17.10 3.95 -1.35
C LYS A 174 -17.19 3.63 0.16
N CYS A 175 -16.17 3.97 0.95
CA CYS A 175 -16.18 3.71 2.39
C CYS A 175 -17.28 4.56 3.06
N PRO A 176 -18.20 3.97 3.84
CA PRO A 176 -19.26 4.70 4.53
C PRO A 176 -18.77 5.43 5.80
N GLY A 177 -17.49 5.23 6.16
CA GLY A 177 -16.92 5.76 7.40
C GLY A 177 -16.52 7.23 7.30
N ARG A 178 -16.25 7.82 8.47
CA ARG A 178 -15.65 9.13 8.60
C ARG A 178 -14.57 9.13 9.68
N GLY A 179 -13.59 10.03 9.55
CA GLY A 179 -12.46 10.09 10.47
C GLY A 179 -11.60 8.83 10.48
N CYS A 180 -11.62 8.08 9.40
CA CYS A 180 -10.76 6.92 9.22
C CYS A 180 -9.28 7.32 9.20
N ALA A 181 -8.39 6.44 9.60
CA ALA A 181 -6.93 6.66 9.56
C ALA A 181 -6.49 7.18 8.18
N GLU A 182 -7.03 6.64 7.10
CA GLU A 182 -6.72 7.07 5.73
C GLU A 182 -6.92 8.56 5.51
N THR A 183 -7.98 9.16 6.06
CA THR A 183 -8.25 10.59 5.88
C THR A 183 -7.27 11.49 6.61
N LEU A 184 -6.59 10.97 7.63
CA LEU A 184 -5.78 11.72 8.57
C LEU A 184 -4.27 11.50 8.42
N VAL A 185 -3.84 10.34 7.85
CA VAL A 185 -2.44 9.93 7.84
C VAL A 185 -1.91 9.42 6.50
N SER A 186 -2.71 9.44 5.42
CA SER A 186 -2.27 9.09 4.07
C SER A 186 -1.36 10.16 3.43
N GLY A 187 -0.75 9.84 2.30
CA GLY A 187 -0.06 10.84 1.48
C GLY A 187 -0.98 12.01 1.07
N ARG A 188 -2.26 11.73 0.81
CA ARG A 188 -3.28 12.78 0.57
C ARG A 188 -3.47 13.69 1.79
N ALA A 189 -3.42 13.14 3.00
CA ALA A 189 -3.54 13.91 4.23
C ALA A 189 -2.40 14.93 4.39
N ILE A 190 -1.18 14.62 3.93
CA ILE A 190 -0.06 15.58 3.88
C ILE A 190 -0.43 16.78 2.99
N GLY A 191 -1.00 16.54 1.82
CA GLY A 191 -1.47 17.60 0.92
C GLY A 191 -2.56 18.47 1.56
N HIS A 192 -3.56 17.83 2.18
CA HIS A 192 -4.65 18.54 2.87
C HIS A 192 -4.14 19.40 4.04
N GLU A 193 -3.18 18.90 4.82
CA GLU A 193 -2.57 19.68 5.91
C GLU A 193 -1.74 20.86 5.35
N GLY A 194 -1.01 20.63 4.25
CA GLY A 194 -0.33 21.71 3.52
C GLY A 194 -1.28 22.79 3.04
N ILE A 195 -2.44 22.44 2.47
CA ILE A 195 -3.49 23.38 2.04
C ILE A 195 -4.05 24.14 3.23
N ARG A 196 -4.30 23.48 4.36
CA ARG A 196 -4.80 24.13 5.58
C ARG A 196 -3.82 25.21 6.06
N LEU A 197 -2.54 24.88 6.19
CA LEU A 197 -1.49 25.80 6.62
C LEU A 197 -1.25 26.93 5.61
N ALA A 198 -1.30 26.62 4.30
CA ALA A 198 -1.17 27.61 3.23
C ALA A 198 -2.24 28.73 3.32
N ARG A 199 -3.48 28.36 3.65
CA ARG A 199 -4.58 29.32 3.84
C ARG A 199 -4.35 30.24 5.04
N GLU A 200 -3.70 29.77 6.09
CA GLU A 200 -3.36 30.57 7.28
C GLU A 200 -2.19 31.51 7.01
N ARG A 201 -1.31 31.17 6.05
CA ARG A 201 -0.12 31.96 5.67
C ARG A 201 -0.01 32.12 4.15
N PRO A 202 -0.82 33.01 3.54
CA PRO A 202 -0.85 33.18 2.08
C PRO A 202 0.50 33.60 1.46
N ASP A 203 1.32 34.30 2.24
CA ASP A 203 2.64 34.77 1.79
C ASP A 203 3.75 33.72 1.85
N SER A 204 3.46 32.53 2.34
CA SER A 204 4.40 31.38 2.33
C SER A 204 4.60 30.81 0.92
N ALA A 205 5.62 29.94 0.73
CA ALA A 205 5.79 29.23 -0.52
C ALA A 205 4.58 28.35 -0.86
N LEU A 206 4.05 27.62 0.13
CA LEU A 206 2.80 26.86 -0.01
C LEU A 206 1.59 27.76 -0.31
N GLY A 207 1.48 28.93 0.35
CA GLY A 207 0.41 29.91 0.11
C GLY A 207 0.43 30.44 -1.32
N ARG A 208 1.59 30.87 -1.81
CA ARG A 208 1.77 31.30 -3.21
C ARG A 208 1.47 30.17 -4.21
N ARG A 209 1.84 28.93 -3.86
CA ARG A 209 1.53 27.76 -4.70
C ARG A 209 0.03 27.53 -4.80
N LEU A 210 -0.67 27.58 -3.68
CA LEU A 210 -2.14 27.45 -3.63
C LEU A 210 -2.82 28.56 -4.43
N ALA A 211 -2.36 29.80 -4.33
CA ALA A 211 -2.89 30.95 -5.06
C ALA A 211 -2.67 30.90 -6.60
N SER A 212 -1.74 30.07 -7.07
CA SER A 212 -1.45 29.89 -8.51
C SER A 212 -2.32 28.81 -9.19
N ASP A 213 -3.42 28.37 -8.58
CA ASP A 213 -4.32 27.31 -9.03
C ASP A 213 -3.61 25.97 -9.35
N ARG A 214 -2.42 25.76 -8.81
CA ARG A 214 -1.72 24.50 -8.96
C ARG A 214 -2.06 23.60 -7.79
N GLU A 215 -2.29 22.34 -8.10
CA GLU A 215 -2.62 21.32 -7.10
C GLU A 215 -1.52 21.23 -6.03
N VAL A 216 -1.91 21.29 -4.76
CA VAL A 216 -1.03 21.05 -3.61
C VAL A 216 -1.19 19.60 -3.18
N THR A 217 -0.36 18.74 -3.75
CA THR A 217 -0.32 17.31 -3.43
C THR A 217 0.57 17.01 -2.23
N GLY A 218 0.42 15.84 -1.61
CA GLY A 218 1.34 15.39 -0.55
C GLY A 218 2.79 15.28 -1.04
N GLY A 219 3.01 14.87 -2.30
CA GLY A 219 4.33 14.84 -2.91
C GLY A 219 4.97 16.22 -3.01
N LEU A 220 4.21 17.24 -3.46
CA LEU A 220 4.70 18.63 -3.50
C LEU A 220 5.04 19.15 -2.10
N VAL A 221 4.18 18.88 -1.10
CA VAL A 221 4.46 19.30 0.28
C VAL A 221 5.73 18.63 0.80
N THR A 222 5.93 17.35 0.49
CA THR A 222 7.15 16.62 0.85
C THR A 222 8.40 17.21 0.18
N GLU A 223 8.33 17.55 -1.09
CA GLU A 223 9.41 18.21 -1.84
C GLU A 223 9.79 19.54 -1.20
N LEU A 224 8.81 20.42 -0.97
CA LEU A 224 9.04 21.70 -0.31
C LEU A 224 9.59 21.55 1.11
N ALA A 225 9.19 20.53 1.85
CA ALA A 225 9.73 20.24 3.18
C ALA A 225 11.21 19.86 3.11
N HIS A 226 11.64 19.08 2.10
CA HIS A 226 13.05 18.79 1.85
C HIS A 226 13.83 20.07 1.47
N ASP A 227 13.23 20.95 0.67
CA ASP A 227 13.81 22.24 0.28
C ASP A 227 13.88 23.26 1.43
N GLY A 228 13.36 22.90 2.60
CA GLY A 228 13.47 23.71 3.82
C GLY A 228 12.28 24.61 4.12
N ASP A 229 11.16 24.49 3.39
CA ASP A 229 9.94 25.24 3.71
C ASP A 229 9.39 24.81 5.08
N GLU A 230 9.31 25.76 6.00
CA GLU A 230 8.88 25.51 7.40
C GLU A 230 7.43 25.03 7.49
N LEU A 231 6.52 25.58 6.66
CA LEU A 231 5.11 25.16 6.70
C LEU A 231 4.93 23.76 6.14
N ALA A 232 5.67 23.42 5.09
CA ALA A 232 5.67 22.09 4.54
C ALA A 232 6.19 21.06 5.57
N ARG A 233 7.25 21.40 6.30
CA ARG A 233 7.76 20.58 7.41
C ARG A 233 6.73 20.40 8.52
N LEU A 234 6.04 21.49 8.91
CA LEU A 234 4.96 21.43 9.90
C LEU A 234 3.81 20.53 9.44
N ALA A 235 3.46 20.56 8.15
CA ALA A 235 2.43 19.68 7.59
C ALA A 235 2.82 18.21 7.69
N VAL A 236 4.06 17.87 7.31
CA VAL A 236 4.58 16.50 7.42
C VAL A 236 4.66 16.04 8.88
N ASP A 237 5.17 16.87 9.80
CA ASP A 237 5.23 16.57 11.24
C ASP A 237 3.84 16.31 11.82
N ALA A 238 2.85 17.15 11.49
CA ALA A 238 1.49 16.98 11.99
C ALA A 238 0.87 15.64 11.55
N VAL A 239 1.09 15.23 10.28
CA VAL A 239 0.64 13.93 9.78
C VAL A 239 1.44 12.79 10.42
N GLY A 240 2.76 12.97 10.61
CA GLY A 240 3.61 12.01 11.31
C GLY A 240 3.13 11.74 12.75
N ARG A 241 2.73 12.78 13.49
CA ARG A 241 2.16 12.61 14.83
C ARG A 241 0.82 11.85 14.82
N ARG A 242 -0.05 12.15 13.85
CA ARG A 242 -1.32 11.40 13.67
C ARG A 242 -1.06 9.95 13.30
N LEU A 243 -0.06 9.69 12.44
CA LEU A 243 0.40 8.34 12.15
C LEU A 243 0.85 7.62 13.43
N GLY A 244 1.66 8.27 14.25
CA GLY A 244 2.09 7.73 15.54
C GLY A 244 0.91 7.38 16.47
N ALA A 245 -0.14 8.18 16.48
CA ALA A 245 -1.35 7.88 17.25
C ALA A 245 -2.08 6.63 16.70
N ALA A 246 -2.21 6.51 15.37
CA ALA A 246 -2.76 5.32 14.74
C ALA A 246 -1.92 4.07 15.07
N LEU A 247 -0.60 4.17 14.92
CA LEU A 247 0.33 3.07 15.21
C LEU A 247 0.34 2.69 16.68
N THR A 248 0.10 3.62 17.60
CA THR A 248 -0.06 3.32 19.03
C THR A 248 -1.21 2.34 19.27
N GLY A 249 -2.33 2.54 18.60
CA GLY A 249 -3.45 1.59 18.65
C GLY A 249 -3.08 0.21 18.10
N VAL A 250 -2.35 0.17 17.00
CA VAL A 250 -1.85 -1.07 16.38
C VAL A 250 -0.87 -1.80 17.30
N VAL A 251 0.09 -1.08 17.90
CA VAL A 251 1.06 -1.64 18.86
C VAL A 251 0.34 -2.23 20.06
N ASN A 252 -0.60 -1.50 20.65
CA ASN A 252 -1.34 -1.96 21.83
C ASN A 252 -2.26 -3.15 21.54
N ALA A 253 -2.82 -3.23 20.33
CA ALA A 253 -3.77 -4.29 19.95
C ALA A 253 -3.07 -5.57 19.48
N LEU A 254 -1.96 -5.45 18.74
CA LEU A 254 -1.34 -6.57 18.04
C LEU A 254 0.05 -6.94 18.57
N ASN A 255 0.71 -6.05 19.32
CA ASN A 255 2.06 -6.23 19.83
C ASN A 255 3.05 -6.76 18.76
N PRO A 256 3.18 -6.07 17.59
CA PRO A 256 4.06 -6.54 16.53
C PRO A 256 5.53 -6.33 16.87
N GLU A 257 6.42 -7.16 16.32
CA GLU A 257 7.87 -6.99 16.39
C GLU A 257 8.32 -5.83 15.51
N VAL A 258 7.67 -5.68 14.33
CA VAL A 258 8.00 -4.63 13.35
C VAL A 258 6.75 -4.08 12.68
N ILE A 259 6.75 -2.77 12.46
CA ILE A 259 5.78 -2.08 11.61
C ILE A 259 6.55 -1.52 10.42
N VAL A 260 6.22 -2.01 9.23
CA VAL A 260 6.81 -1.58 7.97
C VAL A 260 5.93 -0.49 7.35
N ILE A 261 6.51 0.66 7.05
CA ILE A 261 5.81 1.77 6.41
C ILE A 261 6.26 1.88 4.95
N GLY A 262 5.33 1.64 4.04
CA GLY A 262 5.51 1.73 2.59
C GLY A 262 4.73 2.87 1.95
N GLY A 263 4.69 2.88 0.61
CA GLY A 263 3.96 3.87 -0.18
C GLY A 263 4.69 5.21 -0.33
N GLY A 264 4.17 6.07 -1.20
CA GLY A 264 4.86 7.30 -1.61
C GLY A 264 5.12 8.32 -0.50
N ALA A 265 4.34 8.31 0.59
CA ALA A 265 4.54 9.22 1.72
C ALA A 265 5.86 8.94 2.49
N VAL A 266 6.43 7.73 2.37
CA VAL A 266 7.73 7.39 2.97
C VAL A 266 8.86 8.25 2.42
N ALA A 267 8.70 8.86 1.24
CA ALA A 267 9.65 9.82 0.69
C ALA A 267 9.93 11.02 1.64
N ALA A 268 9.02 11.33 2.56
CA ALA A 268 9.25 12.32 3.60
C ALA A 268 10.30 11.89 4.66
N GLY A 269 10.66 10.60 4.69
CA GLY A 269 11.72 10.07 5.54
C GLY A 269 11.49 10.32 7.03
N GLU A 270 12.53 10.76 7.72
CA GLU A 270 12.49 11.02 9.16
C GLU A 270 11.57 12.20 9.54
N MET A 271 11.23 13.09 8.61
CA MET A 271 10.27 14.16 8.88
C MET A 271 8.86 13.59 9.17
N LEU A 272 8.53 12.42 8.63
CA LEU A 272 7.27 11.70 8.88
C LEU A 272 7.45 10.64 9.98
N LEU A 273 8.46 9.79 9.85
CA LEU A 273 8.65 8.62 10.72
C LEU A 273 9.17 8.99 12.10
N GLY A 274 10.00 10.03 12.22
CA GLY A 274 10.51 10.51 13.51
C GLY A 274 9.39 10.92 14.47
N PRO A 275 8.49 11.85 14.10
CA PRO A 275 7.32 12.21 14.90
C PRO A 275 6.40 11.01 15.21
N ALA A 276 6.23 10.07 14.25
CA ALA A 276 5.42 8.89 14.48
C ALA A 276 6.03 7.99 15.56
N ARG A 277 7.32 7.68 15.47
CA ARG A 277 8.05 6.92 16.52
C ARG A 277 8.00 7.59 17.87
N ALA A 278 8.16 8.92 17.93
CA ALA A 278 8.11 9.67 19.18
C ALA A 278 6.75 9.52 19.89
N VAL A 279 5.65 9.56 19.14
CA VAL A 279 4.29 9.37 19.70
C VAL A 279 4.10 7.94 20.20
N VAL A 280 4.55 6.92 19.44
CA VAL A 280 4.48 5.52 19.88
C VAL A 280 5.30 5.29 21.14
N ALA A 281 6.53 5.81 21.22
CA ALA A 281 7.39 5.71 22.38
C ALA A 281 6.79 6.38 23.63
N GLU A 282 6.02 7.47 23.45
CA GLU A 282 5.34 8.17 24.53
C GLU A 282 4.06 7.44 24.98
N ARG A 283 3.25 6.91 24.04
CA ARG A 283 1.84 6.58 24.27
C ARG A 283 1.52 5.09 24.24
N ALA A 284 2.32 4.26 23.58
CA ALA A 284 2.07 2.83 23.57
C ALA A 284 2.44 2.21 24.94
N LEU A 285 1.76 1.11 25.26
CA LEU A 285 1.96 0.43 26.52
C LEU A 285 3.31 -0.32 26.57
N PRO A 286 4.06 -0.27 27.71
CA PRO A 286 5.22 -1.13 27.86
C PRO A 286 4.75 -2.60 28.11
N PRO A 287 5.53 -3.63 27.72
CA PRO A 287 6.82 -3.55 27.04
C PRO A 287 6.72 -3.40 25.50
N ALA A 288 5.52 -3.39 24.92
CA ALA A 288 5.33 -3.37 23.46
C ALA A 288 6.05 -2.20 22.77
N ARG A 289 5.97 -0.99 23.35
CA ARG A 289 6.63 0.22 22.79
C ARG A 289 8.16 0.13 22.79
N GLU A 290 8.74 -0.72 23.64
CA GLU A 290 10.19 -0.89 23.79
C GLU A 290 10.73 -1.93 22.80
N MET A 291 9.85 -2.76 22.25
CA MET A 291 10.20 -3.87 21.36
C MET A 291 9.91 -3.55 19.89
N VAL A 292 8.86 -2.76 19.61
CA VAL A 292 8.43 -2.53 18.25
C VAL A 292 9.42 -1.66 17.47
N GLU A 293 9.81 -2.12 16.29
CA GLU A 293 10.55 -1.33 15.32
C GLU A 293 9.60 -0.74 14.27
N ILE A 294 9.75 0.55 13.95
CA ILE A 294 9.00 1.21 12.88
C ILE A 294 9.99 1.60 11.80
N VAL A 295 9.92 0.93 10.65
CA VAL A 295 10.92 1.01 9.59
C VAL A 295 10.28 1.26 8.22
N PRO A 296 11.01 1.88 7.27
CA PRO A 296 10.52 1.99 5.90
C PRO A 296 10.55 0.62 5.20
N ALA A 297 9.65 0.43 4.24
CA ALA A 297 9.63 -0.74 3.36
C ALA A 297 10.94 -0.84 2.56
N ARG A 298 11.45 -2.05 2.43
CA ARG A 298 12.71 -2.30 1.73
C ARG A 298 12.56 -2.24 0.21
N PHE A 299 11.48 -2.78 -0.31
CA PHE A 299 11.26 -2.87 -1.76
C PHE A 299 10.52 -1.67 -2.35
N GLY A 300 10.08 -0.73 -1.50
CA GLY A 300 9.39 0.49 -1.95
C GLY A 300 8.18 0.17 -2.84
N ASP A 301 8.16 0.74 -4.04
CA ASP A 301 7.06 0.56 -5.01
C ASP A 301 7.00 -0.87 -5.60
N GLU A 302 8.04 -1.69 -5.45
CA GLU A 302 8.07 -3.06 -5.98
C GLU A 302 7.51 -4.11 -4.98
N SER A 303 7.24 -3.72 -3.73
CA SER A 303 6.76 -4.67 -2.70
C SER A 303 5.50 -5.43 -3.15
N GLY A 304 4.52 -4.74 -3.75
CA GLY A 304 3.29 -5.36 -4.24
C GLY A 304 3.53 -6.36 -5.37
N MET A 305 4.33 -5.98 -6.37
CA MET A 305 4.68 -6.83 -7.51
C MET A 305 5.46 -8.08 -7.08
N LEU A 306 6.48 -7.91 -6.22
CA LEU A 306 7.27 -9.03 -5.70
C LEU A 306 6.42 -9.96 -4.82
N GLY A 307 5.53 -9.39 -4.02
CA GLY A 307 4.58 -10.17 -3.22
C GLY A 307 3.58 -10.93 -4.07
N ALA A 308 3.05 -10.32 -5.12
CA ALA A 308 2.21 -11.01 -6.09
C ALA A 308 2.95 -12.16 -6.78
N ALA A 309 4.23 -11.96 -7.14
CA ALA A 309 5.06 -13.04 -7.68
C ALA A 309 5.24 -14.18 -6.66
N LEU A 310 5.46 -13.85 -5.37
CA LEU A 310 5.56 -14.86 -4.31
C LEU A 310 4.27 -15.68 -4.15
N LEU A 311 3.09 -15.05 -4.24
CA LEU A 311 1.82 -15.78 -4.23
C LEU A 311 1.78 -16.85 -5.34
N ALA A 312 2.29 -16.52 -6.54
CA ALA A 312 2.33 -17.46 -7.65
C ALA A 312 3.42 -18.55 -7.51
N LEU A 313 4.56 -18.23 -6.86
CA LEU A 313 5.63 -19.18 -6.58
C LEU A 313 5.27 -20.19 -5.47
N GLU A 314 4.51 -19.73 -4.45
CA GLU A 314 4.14 -20.52 -3.26
C GLU A 314 2.80 -21.23 -3.41
N ARG A 315 2.13 -21.11 -4.57
CA ARG A 315 0.91 -21.87 -4.81
C ARG A 315 1.21 -23.38 -4.78
N ASP A 316 0.41 -24.10 -4.09
CA ASP A 316 0.37 -25.58 -4.09
C ASP A 316 -0.27 -26.13 -5.38
#